data_adcf232deddcd04a11bfbf946b777d9d
#
_entry.id   adcf232deddcd04a11bfbf946b777d9d
#
_cell.length_a   1.000
_cell.length_b   1.000
_cell.length_c   1.000
_cell.angle_alpha   90.00
_cell.angle_beta   90.00
_cell.angle_gamma   90.00
#
_symmetry.space_group_name_H-M   'P 1'
#
loop_
_entity.id
_entity.type
_entity.pdbx_description
1 polymer ?
#
loop_
_entity_poly.entity_id
_entity_poly.type
_entity_poly.pdbx_seq_one_letter_code
_entity_poly.pdbx_strand_id
1 'polypeptide(L)'
;MSFIITTSPIIENRTITEYLGPIISNEVLGVNVISDSIAGFSDFFGRSSGTYRGKLEDLKRTVLNDLRSQALRQGADAIVGFSIAFNEISGKGKQMFMATATGTAVKLGHNRLEFARKMHELTMFHNEGIFTDSEYEHEVDILKASVENVVAIESEKIEEQK
;
A
#
# COMPACT_ATOMS: atom_id res chain seq x y z
N MET A 1 -1.22 10.23 -7.08
CA MET A 1 -1.98 9.02 -6.67
C MET A 1 -1.72 8.70 -5.21
N SER A 2 -2.72 8.18 -4.47
CA SER A 2 -2.51 7.68 -3.11
C SER A 2 -1.83 6.32 -3.16
N PHE A 3 -0.75 6.10 -2.39
CA PHE A 3 -0.06 4.83 -2.28
C PHE A 3 -0.93 3.81 -1.53
N ILE A 4 -1.14 2.63 -2.11
CA ILE A 4 -2.03 1.60 -1.59
C ILE A 4 -1.23 0.53 -0.83
N ILE A 5 -1.68 0.17 0.38
CA ILE A 5 -1.22 -1.01 1.11
C ILE A 5 -2.45 -1.87 1.39
N THR A 6 -2.45 -3.12 0.92
CA THR A 6 -3.59 -4.04 1.08
C THR A 6 -3.14 -5.45 1.44
N THR A 7 -3.96 -6.13 2.24
CA THR A 7 -3.80 -7.57 2.54
C THR A 7 -4.24 -8.45 1.38
N SER A 8 -5.05 -7.91 0.45
CA SER A 8 -5.45 -8.62 -0.78
C SER A 8 -4.26 -8.82 -1.71
N PRO A 9 -4.15 -9.95 -2.42
CA PRO A 9 -3.15 -10.17 -3.46
C PRO A 9 -3.45 -9.39 -4.75
N ILE A 10 -4.63 -8.80 -4.87
CA ILE A 10 -5.08 -8.02 -6.03
C ILE A 10 -5.59 -6.65 -5.57
N ILE A 11 -5.57 -5.69 -6.48
CA ILE A 11 -6.16 -4.36 -6.29
C ILE A 11 -7.30 -4.23 -7.29
N GLU A 12 -8.49 -3.97 -6.78
CA GLU A 12 -9.68 -3.82 -7.61
C GLU A 12 -9.52 -2.65 -8.59
N ASN A 13 -9.91 -2.84 -9.83
CA ASN A 13 -9.82 -1.87 -10.93
C ASN A 13 -8.39 -1.40 -11.26
N ARG A 14 -7.36 -2.18 -10.88
CA ARG A 14 -5.95 -1.92 -11.19
C ARG A 14 -5.26 -3.21 -11.62
N THR A 15 -4.46 -3.14 -12.66
CA THR A 15 -3.66 -4.29 -13.11
C THR A 15 -2.25 -4.18 -12.53
N ILE A 16 -1.77 -5.25 -11.88
CA ILE A 16 -0.36 -5.34 -11.51
C ILE A 16 0.42 -5.63 -12.80
N THR A 17 1.31 -4.71 -13.17
CA THR A 17 2.16 -4.83 -14.38
C THR A 17 3.53 -5.39 -14.07
N GLU A 18 4.01 -5.20 -12.82
CA GLU A 18 5.33 -5.67 -12.41
C GLU A 18 5.33 -6.00 -10.92
N TYR A 19 5.94 -7.12 -10.56
CA TYR A 19 6.26 -7.48 -9.18
C TYR A 19 7.73 -7.11 -8.91
N LEU A 20 7.96 -6.12 -8.03
CA LEU A 20 9.30 -5.64 -7.70
C LEU A 20 9.99 -6.49 -6.63
N GLY A 21 9.22 -7.34 -5.95
CA GLY A 21 9.72 -8.30 -4.99
C GLY A 21 9.16 -8.13 -3.57
N PRO A 22 9.52 -9.06 -2.68
CA PRO A 22 9.12 -9.01 -1.28
C PRO A 22 9.85 -7.88 -0.56
N ILE A 23 9.14 -7.24 0.36
CA ILE A 23 9.67 -6.23 1.28
C ILE A 23 9.34 -6.62 2.71
N ILE A 24 10.28 -6.35 3.62
CA ILE A 24 10.18 -6.72 5.03
C ILE A 24 10.66 -5.55 5.87
N SER A 25 9.89 -5.20 6.89
CA SER A 25 10.26 -4.24 7.91
C SER A 25 10.13 -4.86 9.30
N ASN A 26 11.12 -4.62 10.15
CA ASN A 26 11.14 -5.10 11.52
C ASN A 26 11.44 -3.94 12.46
N GLU A 27 10.70 -3.86 13.55
CA GLU A 27 10.94 -2.90 14.63
C GLU A 27 10.87 -3.59 15.98
N VAL A 28 11.76 -3.22 16.87
CA VAL A 28 11.88 -3.83 18.19
C VAL A 28 11.60 -2.81 19.28
N LEU A 29 10.65 -3.13 20.15
CA LEU A 29 10.38 -2.40 21.36
C LEU A 29 11.21 -2.97 22.51
N GLY A 30 12.27 -2.25 22.93
CA GLY A 30 13.21 -2.70 23.95
C GLY A 30 12.65 -2.63 25.38
N VAL A 31 13.27 -3.40 26.30
CA VAL A 31 12.87 -3.55 27.72
C VAL A 31 12.85 -2.23 28.50
N ASN A 32 13.68 -1.26 28.16
CA ASN A 32 13.71 0.04 28.87
C ASN A 32 12.43 0.87 28.68
N VAL A 33 11.60 0.46 27.71
CA VAL A 33 10.32 1.09 27.40
C VAL A 33 9.15 0.36 28.06
N ILE A 34 9.40 -0.88 28.51
CA ILE A 34 8.44 -1.75 29.19
C ILE A 34 8.90 -1.84 30.64
N SER A 35 8.20 -1.14 31.52
CA SER A 35 8.50 -1.09 32.97
C SER A 35 8.63 -2.50 33.57
N ASP A 36 9.53 -2.65 34.55
CA ASP A 36 9.98 -3.90 35.21
C ASP A 36 8.91 -4.89 35.77
N SER A 37 7.63 -4.67 35.42
CA SER A 37 6.50 -5.36 36.05
C SER A 37 5.70 -6.27 35.11
N ILE A 38 6.19 -6.58 33.88
CA ILE A 38 5.39 -7.38 32.94
C ILE A 38 5.91 -8.82 32.92
N ALA A 39 5.10 -9.72 33.45
CA ALA A 39 5.44 -11.14 33.62
C ALA A 39 5.33 -11.99 32.34
N GLY A 40 4.93 -11.43 31.18
CA GLY A 40 4.82 -12.16 29.93
C GLY A 40 3.98 -11.51 28.87
N PHE A 41 4.01 -12.07 27.67
CA PHE A 41 3.28 -11.59 26.49
C PHE A 41 1.75 -11.55 26.71
N SER A 42 1.20 -12.51 27.43
CA SER A 42 -0.22 -12.56 27.79
C SER A 42 -0.63 -11.39 28.68
N ASP A 43 0.25 -10.96 29.58
CA ASP A 43 0.01 -9.82 30.46
C ASP A 43 0.15 -8.48 29.72
N PHE A 44 1.00 -8.44 28.68
CA PHE A 44 1.15 -7.26 27.81
C PHE A 44 -0.15 -6.96 27.05
N PHE A 45 -0.78 -8.00 26.48
CA PHE A 45 -2.05 -7.84 25.74
C PHE A 45 -3.28 -7.82 26.65
N GLY A 46 -3.20 -8.42 27.84
CA GLY A 46 -4.32 -8.48 28.78
C GLY A 46 -4.54 -7.20 29.61
N ARG A 47 -3.54 -6.32 29.71
CA ARG A 47 -3.66 -5.06 30.44
C ARG A 47 -4.14 -3.93 29.53
N SER A 48 -5.34 -3.48 29.80
CA SER A 48 -6.03 -2.33 29.14
C SER A 48 -5.42 -0.97 29.54
N SER A 49 -4.09 -0.81 29.66
CA SER A 49 -3.53 0.51 29.95
C SER A 49 -3.29 1.29 28.66
N GLY A 50 -3.78 2.54 28.59
CA GLY A 50 -3.66 3.40 27.41
C GLY A 50 -2.20 3.60 26.95
N THR A 51 -1.24 3.52 27.85
CA THR A 51 0.20 3.63 27.59
C THR A 51 0.72 2.49 26.70
N TYR A 52 0.30 1.25 26.93
CA TYR A 52 0.74 0.09 26.14
C TYR A 52 0.13 0.07 24.76
N ARG A 53 -1.15 0.43 24.68
CA ARG A 53 -1.82 0.58 23.37
C ARG A 53 -1.14 1.64 22.51
N GLY A 54 -0.75 2.78 23.10
CA GLY A 54 -0.01 3.84 22.42
C GLY A 54 1.32 3.34 21.85
N LYS A 55 2.11 2.62 22.64
CA LYS A 55 3.41 2.07 22.21
C LYS A 55 3.26 1.03 21.07
N LEU A 56 2.22 0.19 21.14
CA LEU A 56 1.93 -0.79 20.10
C LEU A 56 1.50 -0.09 18.78
N GLU A 57 0.70 0.96 18.87
CA GLU A 57 0.32 1.76 17.70
C GLU A 57 1.52 2.52 17.12
N ASP A 58 2.43 3.02 17.94
CA ASP A 58 3.67 3.64 17.49
C ASP A 58 4.56 2.63 16.76
N LEU A 59 4.74 1.43 17.33
CA LEU A 59 5.50 0.34 16.72
C LEU A 59 4.92 -0.07 15.36
N LYS A 60 3.61 -0.26 15.29
CA LYS A 60 2.87 -0.54 14.07
C LYS A 60 3.07 0.55 13.01
N ARG A 61 2.94 1.83 13.43
CA ARG A 61 3.14 2.97 12.53
C ARG A 61 4.57 3.02 11.98
N THR A 62 5.56 2.74 12.81
CA THR A 62 6.97 2.73 12.40
C THR A 62 7.24 1.67 11.34
N VAL A 63 6.84 0.41 11.57
CA VAL A 63 7.07 -0.67 10.59
C VAL A 63 6.30 -0.43 9.28
N LEU A 64 5.09 0.13 9.35
CA LEU A 64 4.31 0.48 8.15
C LEU A 64 4.97 1.58 7.32
N ASN A 65 5.47 2.62 7.98
CA ASN A 65 6.16 3.73 7.32
C ASN A 65 7.47 3.28 6.68
N ASP A 66 8.24 2.41 7.35
CA ASP A 66 9.47 1.87 6.79
C ASP A 66 9.16 0.94 5.60
N LEU A 67 8.20 0.03 5.74
CA LEU A 67 7.77 -0.84 4.64
C LEU A 67 7.34 -0.02 3.41
N ARG A 68 6.53 1.03 3.61
CA ARG A 68 6.14 1.96 2.55
C ARG A 68 7.34 2.66 1.91
N SER A 69 8.30 3.10 2.73
CA SER A 69 9.50 3.78 2.26
C SER A 69 10.38 2.85 1.42
N GLN A 70 10.49 1.56 1.80
CA GLN A 70 11.19 0.54 1.01
C GLN A 70 10.53 0.36 -0.37
N ALA A 71 9.20 0.22 -0.41
CA ALA A 71 8.45 0.10 -1.65
C ALA A 71 8.63 1.32 -2.57
N LEU A 72 8.53 2.53 -2.01
CA LEU A 72 8.73 3.77 -2.78
C LEU A 72 10.15 3.89 -3.36
N ARG A 73 11.19 3.46 -2.61
CA ARG A 73 12.58 3.44 -3.13
C ARG A 73 12.75 2.47 -4.31
N GLN A 74 11.92 1.42 -4.40
CA GLN A 74 11.90 0.50 -5.54
C GLN A 74 11.02 1.00 -6.69
N GLY A 75 10.39 2.17 -6.55
CA GLY A 75 9.48 2.72 -7.56
C GLY A 75 8.11 2.04 -7.60
N ALA A 76 7.70 1.41 -6.49
CA ALA A 76 6.39 0.77 -6.39
C ALA A 76 5.25 1.78 -6.28
N ASP A 77 4.10 1.41 -6.81
CA ASP A 77 2.84 2.15 -6.69
C ASP A 77 1.97 1.62 -5.54
N ALA A 78 2.20 0.35 -5.14
CA ALA A 78 1.44 -0.31 -4.09
C ALA A 78 2.21 -1.45 -3.40
N ILE A 79 1.67 -1.87 -2.25
CA ILE A 79 2.06 -3.10 -1.56
C ILE A 79 0.83 -4.00 -1.49
N VAL A 80 0.95 -5.24 -1.99
CA VAL A 80 -0.08 -6.28 -1.94
C VAL A 80 0.35 -7.42 -1.01
N GLY A 81 -0.63 -8.22 -0.54
CA GLY A 81 -0.38 -9.33 0.37
C GLY A 81 0.26 -8.89 1.69
N PHE A 82 -0.06 -7.66 2.13
CA PHE A 82 0.47 -7.12 3.39
C PHE A 82 0.08 -7.99 4.58
N SER A 83 1.04 -8.23 5.46
CA SER A 83 0.83 -8.89 6.75
C SER A 83 1.67 -8.20 7.81
N ILE A 84 1.19 -8.19 9.05
CA ILE A 84 1.95 -7.74 10.22
C ILE A 84 1.81 -8.78 11.33
N ALA A 85 2.93 -9.13 11.94
CA ALA A 85 3.02 -10.03 13.07
C ALA A 85 3.74 -9.36 14.24
N PHE A 86 3.32 -9.70 15.45
CA PHE A 86 3.98 -9.27 16.67
C PHE A 86 4.53 -10.52 17.39
N ASN A 87 5.81 -10.50 17.70
CA ASN A 87 6.50 -11.60 18.33
C ASN A 87 7.19 -11.13 19.60
N GLU A 88 7.22 -12.01 20.60
CA GLU A 88 8.05 -11.83 21.78
C GLU A 88 9.43 -12.44 21.52
N ILE A 89 10.47 -11.68 21.84
CA ILE A 89 11.85 -12.15 21.84
C ILE A 89 12.32 -12.08 23.28
N SER A 90 12.55 -13.24 23.91
CA SER A 90 13.04 -13.31 25.28
C SER A 90 14.41 -13.97 25.34
N GLY A 91 15.29 -13.43 26.19
CA GLY A 91 16.63 -14.00 26.44
C GLY A 91 17.34 -13.30 27.59
N LYS A 92 18.08 -14.09 28.41
CA LYS A 92 18.86 -13.59 29.57
C LYS A 92 18.07 -12.66 30.51
N GLY A 93 16.80 -12.99 30.77
CA GLY A 93 15.93 -12.24 31.68
C GLY A 93 15.42 -10.92 31.09
N LYS A 94 15.56 -10.68 29.76
CA LYS A 94 15.03 -9.53 29.07
C LYS A 94 13.95 -9.96 28.09
N GLN A 95 12.84 -9.25 28.09
CA GLN A 95 11.74 -9.42 27.13
C GLN A 95 11.73 -8.24 26.17
N MET A 96 11.60 -8.50 24.88
CA MET A 96 11.45 -7.50 23.83
C MET A 96 10.29 -7.91 22.93
N PHE A 97 9.59 -6.94 22.39
CA PHE A 97 8.54 -7.17 21.40
C PHE A 97 9.03 -6.70 20.03
N MET A 98 8.84 -7.55 19.05
CA MET A 98 9.17 -7.24 17.65
C MET A 98 7.91 -7.23 16.83
N ALA A 99 7.71 -6.16 16.08
CA ALA A 99 6.74 -6.13 14.99
C ALA A 99 7.48 -6.42 13.68
N THR A 100 6.92 -7.33 12.89
CA THR A 100 7.39 -7.65 11.53
C THR A 100 6.27 -7.37 10.57
N ALA A 101 6.49 -6.47 9.62
CA ALA A 101 5.59 -6.21 8.50
C ALA A 101 6.19 -6.76 7.21
N THR A 102 5.38 -7.43 6.40
CA THR A 102 5.78 -8.00 5.11
C THR A 102 4.77 -7.65 4.04
N GLY A 103 5.20 -7.67 2.79
CA GLY A 103 4.35 -7.49 1.63
C GLY A 103 5.13 -7.64 0.34
N THR A 104 4.46 -7.51 -0.79
CA THR A 104 5.08 -7.49 -2.11
C THR A 104 4.90 -6.10 -2.73
N ALA A 105 6.00 -5.47 -3.07
CA ALA A 105 6.02 -4.21 -3.81
C ALA A 105 5.64 -4.46 -5.27
N VAL A 106 4.72 -3.65 -5.81
CA VAL A 106 4.21 -3.82 -7.17
C VAL A 106 4.07 -2.48 -7.90
N LYS A 107 4.22 -2.51 -9.22
CA LYS A 107 3.77 -1.44 -10.10
C LYS A 107 2.37 -1.73 -10.62
N LEU A 108 1.61 -0.66 -10.78
CA LEU A 108 0.22 -0.71 -11.26
C LEU A 108 0.14 -0.05 -12.63
N GLY A 109 -0.42 -0.76 -13.59
CA GLY A 109 -0.77 -0.22 -14.89
C GLY A 109 -2.21 0.26 -14.95
N HIS A 110 -2.53 0.96 -16.03
CA HIS A 110 -3.91 1.29 -16.35
C HIS A 110 -4.66 0.03 -16.77
N ASN A 111 -5.84 -0.14 -16.20
CA ASN A 111 -6.70 -1.24 -16.60
C ASN A 111 -7.33 -0.91 -17.97
N ARG A 112 -6.78 -1.49 -19.05
CA ARG A 112 -7.33 -1.35 -20.40
C ARG A 112 -8.81 -1.75 -20.48
N LEU A 113 -9.23 -2.71 -19.67
CA LEU A 113 -10.63 -3.12 -19.58
C LEU A 113 -11.50 -2.04 -18.95
N GLU A 114 -11.01 -1.38 -17.90
CA GLU A 114 -11.72 -0.26 -17.28
C GLU A 114 -11.84 0.92 -18.24
N PHE A 115 -10.76 1.25 -18.94
CA PHE A 115 -10.80 2.28 -19.98
C PHE A 115 -11.82 1.94 -21.06
N ALA A 116 -11.79 0.71 -21.61
CA ALA A 116 -12.73 0.26 -22.62
C ALA A 116 -14.18 0.27 -22.11
N ARG A 117 -14.41 -0.12 -20.85
CA ARG A 117 -15.73 -0.07 -20.21
C ARG A 117 -16.24 1.36 -20.08
N LYS A 118 -15.41 2.28 -19.59
CA LYS A 118 -15.78 3.70 -19.46
C LYS A 118 -16.04 4.35 -20.82
N MET A 119 -15.23 4.04 -21.82
CA MET A 119 -15.48 4.51 -23.19
C MET A 119 -16.80 3.99 -23.75
N HIS A 120 -17.12 2.71 -23.51
CA HIS A 120 -18.39 2.14 -23.93
C HIS A 120 -19.58 2.80 -23.22
N GLU A 121 -19.48 3.02 -21.91
CA GLU A 121 -20.51 3.67 -21.08
C GLU A 121 -20.77 5.12 -21.54
N LEU A 122 -19.71 5.91 -21.79
CA LEU A 122 -19.82 7.26 -22.35
C LEU A 122 -20.49 7.25 -23.72
N THR A 123 -20.12 6.30 -24.59
CA THR A 123 -20.73 6.17 -25.93
C THR A 123 -22.22 5.81 -25.83
N MET A 124 -22.59 4.92 -24.90
CA MET A 124 -23.99 4.56 -24.65
C MET A 124 -24.79 5.79 -24.20
N PHE A 125 -24.31 6.53 -23.21
CA PHE A 125 -24.99 7.73 -22.69
C PHE A 125 -25.12 8.83 -23.74
N HIS A 126 -24.13 9.00 -24.62
CA HIS A 126 -24.22 9.91 -25.74
C HIS A 126 -25.30 9.47 -26.75
N ASN A 127 -25.34 8.19 -27.13
CA ASN A 127 -26.33 7.65 -28.04
C ASN A 127 -27.76 7.70 -27.47
N GLU A 128 -27.92 7.66 -26.17
CA GLU A 128 -29.20 7.80 -25.45
C GLU A 128 -29.60 9.28 -25.25
N GLY A 129 -28.75 10.23 -25.71
CA GLY A 129 -29.01 11.65 -25.57
C GLY A 129 -28.87 12.21 -24.16
N ILE A 130 -28.19 11.49 -23.28
CA ILE A 130 -27.91 11.92 -21.90
C ILE A 130 -26.81 12.96 -21.90
N PHE A 131 -25.80 12.83 -22.80
CA PHE A 131 -24.76 13.81 -23.04
C PHE A 131 -24.96 14.50 -24.38
N THR A 132 -24.70 15.79 -24.41
CA THR A 132 -24.54 16.55 -25.67
C THR A 132 -23.19 16.17 -26.30
N ASP A 133 -23.03 16.49 -27.61
CA ASP A 133 -21.76 16.25 -28.35
C ASP A 133 -20.56 16.87 -27.61
N SER A 134 -20.72 18.10 -27.10
CA SER A 134 -19.64 18.81 -26.37
C SER A 134 -19.29 18.19 -25.02
N GLU A 135 -20.29 17.73 -24.30
CA GLU A 135 -20.08 17.02 -23.00
C GLU A 135 -19.40 15.66 -23.22
N TYR A 136 -19.82 14.92 -24.23
CA TYR A 136 -19.22 13.67 -24.62
C TYR A 136 -17.74 13.83 -25.00
N GLU A 137 -17.41 14.78 -25.89
CA GLU A 137 -16.03 15.07 -26.29
C GLU A 137 -15.16 15.44 -25.08
N HIS A 138 -15.69 16.29 -24.18
CA HIS A 138 -14.98 16.68 -22.96
C HIS A 138 -14.66 15.50 -22.05
N GLU A 139 -15.62 14.62 -21.79
CA GLU A 139 -15.43 13.42 -20.94
C GLU A 139 -14.48 12.41 -21.59
N VAL A 140 -14.55 12.24 -22.90
CA VAL A 140 -13.64 11.39 -23.66
C VAL A 140 -12.20 11.91 -23.58
N ASP A 141 -11.99 13.22 -23.68
CA ASP A 141 -10.67 13.84 -23.59
C ASP A 141 -10.07 13.71 -22.16
N ILE A 142 -10.88 13.90 -21.13
CA ILE A 142 -10.47 13.63 -19.73
C ILE A 142 -10.05 12.18 -19.56
N LEU A 143 -10.83 11.25 -20.10
CA LEU A 143 -10.54 9.83 -20.00
C LEU A 143 -9.25 9.45 -20.74
N LYS A 144 -9.02 9.98 -21.95
CA LYS A 144 -7.78 9.79 -22.72
C LYS A 144 -6.57 10.39 -22.02
N ALA A 145 -6.66 11.63 -21.54
CA ALA A 145 -5.59 12.31 -20.82
C ALA A 145 -5.18 11.55 -19.55
N SER A 146 -6.12 10.86 -18.90
CA SER A 146 -5.84 10.01 -17.76
C SER A 146 -4.93 8.81 -18.08
N VAL A 147 -4.93 8.35 -19.32
CA VAL A 147 -4.10 7.22 -19.81
C VAL A 147 -2.77 7.74 -20.39
N GLU A 148 -2.79 8.84 -21.14
CA GLU A 148 -1.60 9.41 -21.80
C GLU A 148 -0.56 9.93 -20.79
N ASN A 149 -1.00 10.55 -19.69
CA ASN A 149 -0.12 11.00 -18.62
C ASN A 149 0.69 9.85 -17.98
N VAL A 150 0.21 8.63 -18.03
CA VAL A 150 0.90 7.46 -17.48
C VAL A 150 1.86 6.87 -18.49
N VAL A 151 1.48 6.83 -19.75
CA VAL A 151 2.36 6.35 -20.85
C VAL A 151 3.57 7.28 -21.01
N ALA A 152 3.40 8.59 -20.87
CA ALA A 152 4.50 9.56 -20.90
C ALA A 152 5.49 9.37 -19.76
N ILE A 153 5.00 9.15 -18.53
CA ILE A 153 5.86 8.90 -17.35
C ILE A 153 6.59 7.55 -17.47
N GLU A 154 5.97 6.54 -18.07
CA GLU A 154 6.61 5.25 -18.32
C GLU A 154 7.69 5.33 -19.40
N SER A 155 7.50 6.12 -20.44
CA SER A 155 8.51 6.30 -21.51
C SER A 155 9.73 7.10 -21.04
N GLU A 156 9.57 8.15 -20.24
CA GLU A 156 10.68 8.90 -19.66
C GLU A 156 11.56 8.04 -18.73
N LYS A 157 10.96 7.15 -17.93
CA LYS A 157 11.69 6.24 -17.04
C LYS A 157 12.49 5.18 -17.78
N ILE A 158 12.07 4.78 -18.98
CA ILE A 158 12.78 3.81 -19.82
C ILE A 158 13.99 4.45 -20.49
N GLU A 159 13.96 5.75 -20.80
CA GLU A 159 15.08 6.47 -21.38
C GLU A 159 16.17 6.80 -20.35
N GLU A 160 15.83 7.06 -19.10
CA GLU A 160 16.80 7.29 -18.02
C GLU A 160 17.58 6.02 -17.56
N GLN A 161 17.12 4.82 -17.95
CA GLN A 161 17.77 3.54 -17.60
C GLN A 161 18.67 2.97 -18.71
N LYS A 162 18.87 3.70 -19.81
CA LYS A 162 19.79 3.34 -20.90
C LYS A 162 21.09 4.13 -20.83
#